data_06f72db184e269483cf9f247c3a5483e
#
_entry.id   06f72db184e269483cf9f247c3a5483e
#
_cell.length_a   1.000
_cell.length_b   1.000
_cell.length_c   1.000
_cell.angle_alpha   90.00
_cell.angle_beta   90.00
_cell.angle_gamma   90.00
#
_symmetry.space_group_name_H-M   'P 1'
#
loop_
_entity.id
_entity.type
_entity.pdbx_description
1 polymer ?
#
loop_
_entity_poly.entity_id
_entity_poly.type
_entity_poly.pdbx_seq_one_letter_code
_entity_poly.pdbx_strand_id
1 'polypeptide(L)'
;IDQFSTNGSDHWYDIPNHYVRSVENTTAMAATPPGQLRAVAPTWTWWANESFIDEAAHAIGKDPLDMRLSMLSATGKNVGTPPNTVGGANRLRNALVVAAGKAGYGVKPMPANTAMGIAAVASQERGSPSWTSVVAEVHVDPSSGEPTLKKITVAMDIGTAVNPDGALAQIQGSALFGSSRVLHENVTMTNGSIDQQNFD
;
A
#
# COMPACT_ATOMS: atom_id res chain seq x y z
N ILE A 1 3.29 5.36 23.43
CA ILE A 1 3.27 4.96 22.01
C ILE A 1 1.83 4.59 21.67
N ASP A 2 1.32 5.16 20.59
CA ASP A 2 0.08 4.70 19.99
C ASP A 2 0.34 3.28 19.44
N GLN A 3 -0.30 2.26 20.02
CA GLN A 3 -0.13 0.87 19.58
C GLN A 3 -0.60 0.64 18.13
N PHE A 4 -1.36 1.55 17.56
CA PHE A 4 -1.78 1.50 16.16
C PHE A 4 -0.71 1.99 15.19
N SER A 5 0.34 2.70 15.66
CA SER A 5 1.35 3.32 14.79
C SER A 5 2.28 2.33 14.06
N THR A 6 2.30 1.08 14.48
CA THR A 6 3.08 -0.01 13.86
C THR A 6 2.21 -1.06 13.16
N ASN A 7 0.90 -0.88 13.15
CA ASN A 7 0.00 -1.80 12.48
C ASN A 7 0.37 -1.92 10.97
N GLY A 8 0.42 -3.14 10.46
CA GLY A 8 0.82 -3.43 9.08
C GLY A 8 2.32 -3.60 8.86
N SER A 9 3.16 -3.38 9.90
CA SER A 9 4.59 -3.69 9.81
C SER A 9 4.87 -5.19 9.80
N ASP A 10 3.98 -5.99 10.34
CA ASP A 10 3.96 -7.44 10.28
C ASP A 10 3.33 -7.89 8.95
N HIS A 11 4.12 -7.87 7.90
CA HIS A 11 3.69 -8.23 6.54
C HIS A 11 3.44 -9.74 6.38
N TRP A 12 2.83 -10.13 5.24
CA TRP A 12 2.52 -11.52 4.89
C TRP A 12 3.58 -12.22 4.06
N TYR A 13 4.69 -11.56 3.75
CA TYR A 13 5.77 -12.14 2.97
C TYR A 13 6.60 -13.12 3.79
N ASP A 14 7.01 -14.23 3.17
CA ASP A 14 7.85 -15.27 3.78
C ASP A 14 9.30 -14.78 3.90
N ILE A 15 9.54 -13.85 4.83
CA ILE A 15 10.89 -13.40 5.18
C ILE A 15 11.32 -14.12 6.46
N PRO A 16 12.40 -14.92 6.42
CA PRO A 16 12.76 -15.83 7.53
C PRO A 16 13.13 -15.09 8.82
N ASN A 17 13.74 -13.93 8.70
CA ASN A 17 14.18 -13.13 9.85
C ASN A 17 13.50 -11.75 9.79
N HIS A 18 12.53 -11.55 10.64
CA HIS A 18 11.73 -10.34 10.69
C HIS A 18 11.72 -9.79 12.11
N TYR A 19 12.04 -8.50 12.25
CA TYR A 19 12.02 -7.80 13.52
C TYR A 19 11.41 -6.42 13.34
N VAL A 20 10.35 -6.14 14.09
CA VAL A 20 9.71 -4.84 14.15
C VAL A 20 9.91 -4.23 15.53
N ARG A 21 10.39 -3.01 15.57
CA ARG A 21 10.55 -2.24 16.80
C ARG A 21 9.91 -0.88 16.66
N SER A 22 8.97 -0.58 17.53
CA SER A 22 8.48 0.77 17.72
C SER A 22 9.40 1.53 18.68
N VAL A 23 9.81 2.73 18.29
CA VAL A 23 10.63 3.62 19.11
C VAL A 23 9.83 4.87 19.42
N GLU A 24 9.63 5.14 20.71
CA GLU A 24 9.01 6.37 21.16
C GLU A 24 10.01 7.52 21.12
N ASN A 25 9.62 8.64 20.53
CA ASN A 25 10.36 9.89 20.59
C ASN A 25 9.47 10.95 21.24
N THR A 26 9.69 11.17 22.54
CA THR A 26 8.88 12.10 23.33
C THR A 26 9.04 13.55 22.88
N THR A 27 10.22 13.94 22.38
CA THR A 27 10.47 15.28 21.86
C THR A 27 9.68 15.52 20.56
N ALA A 28 9.71 14.58 19.63
CA ALA A 28 8.94 14.69 18.40
C ALA A 28 7.43 14.68 18.67
N MET A 29 6.97 13.85 19.59
CA MET A 29 5.56 13.79 19.97
C MET A 29 5.06 15.08 20.62
N ALA A 30 5.92 15.76 21.38
CA ALA A 30 5.58 17.05 22.00
C ALA A 30 5.57 18.19 20.97
N ALA A 31 6.47 18.15 19.99
CA ALA A 31 6.58 19.18 18.97
C ALA A 31 5.49 19.03 17.88
N THR A 32 5.19 17.80 17.49
CA THR A 32 4.22 17.51 16.43
C THR A 32 3.39 16.29 16.85
N PRO A 33 2.34 16.50 17.66
CA PRO A 33 1.53 15.39 18.14
C PRO A 33 0.88 14.67 16.96
N PRO A 34 1.00 13.34 16.88
CA PRO A 34 0.42 12.56 15.80
C PRO A 34 -1.11 12.56 15.88
N GLY A 35 -1.75 12.61 14.74
CA GLY A 35 -3.18 12.40 14.56
C GLY A 35 -3.48 11.11 13.83
N GLN A 36 -4.75 10.80 13.68
CA GLN A 36 -5.22 9.66 12.90
C GLN A 36 -5.80 10.15 11.57
N LEU A 37 -5.30 9.58 10.49
CA LEU A 37 -5.84 9.78 9.15
C LEU A 37 -6.38 8.43 8.64
N ARG A 38 -7.26 8.45 7.66
CA ARG A 38 -7.82 7.23 7.05
C ARG A 38 -6.73 6.20 6.76
N ALA A 39 -6.97 4.95 7.15
CA ALA A 39 -6.07 3.81 7.09
C ALA A 39 -4.95 3.80 8.15
N VAL A 40 -4.82 4.84 8.97
CA VAL A 40 -3.87 4.90 10.09
C VAL A 40 -2.47 4.41 9.71
N ALA A 41 -1.85 3.53 10.50
CA ALA A 41 -0.49 3.04 10.27
C ALA A 41 -0.29 2.28 8.94
N PRO A 42 -1.21 1.43 8.45
CA PRO A 42 -1.06 0.80 7.14
C PRO A 42 -0.71 1.77 6.00
N THR A 43 -1.05 3.04 6.10
CA THR A 43 -0.68 4.04 5.09
C THR A 43 0.83 4.18 4.93
N TRP A 44 1.59 4.25 6.01
CA TRP A 44 3.06 4.41 5.95
C TRP A 44 3.81 3.10 6.07
N THR A 45 3.31 2.13 6.84
CA THR A 45 3.99 0.85 7.03
C THR A 45 3.98 0.01 5.76
N TRP A 46 2.84 -0.09 5.09
CA TRP A 46 2.75 -0.81 3.81
C TRP A 46 3.41 -0.03 2.68
N TRP A 47 3.30 1.29 2.66
CA TRP A 47 4.05 2.10 1.70
C TRP A 47 5.55 1.82 1.80
N ALA A 48 6.11 1.82 3.00
CA ALA A 48 7.53 1.53 3.22
C ALA A 48 7.89 0.09 2.81
N ASN A 49 7.08 -0.89 3.22
CA ASN A 49 7.31 -2.31 2.88
C ASN A 49 7.26 -2.54 1.36
N GLU A 50 6.24 -2.02 0.69
CA GLU A 50 6.03 -2.24 -0.74
C GLU A 50 7.08 -1.50 -1.59
N SER A 51 7.45 -0.28 -1.21
CA SER A 51 8.55 0.45 -1.87
C SER A 51 9.88 -0.27 -1.70
N PHE A 52 10.17 -0.79 -0.51
CA PHE A 52 11.39 -1.58 -0.27
C PHE A 52 11.42 -2.87 -1.10
N ILE A 53 10.29 -3.56 -1.26
CA ILE A 53 10.20 -4.75 -2.09
C ILE A 53 10.46 -4.42 -3.56
N ASP A 54 9.99 -3.28 -4.06
CA ASP A 54 10.28 -2.83 -5.43
C ASP A 54 11.78 -2.51 -5.60
N GLU A 55 12.39 -1.82 -4.64
CA GLU A 55 13.83 -1.56 -4.64
C GLU A 55 14.64 -2.85 -4.62
N ALA A 56 14.26 -3.81 -3.77
CA ALA A 56 14.90 -5.11 -3.68
C ALA A 56 14.74 -5.92 -4.98
N ALA A 57 13.56 -5.92 -5.58
CA ALA A 57 13.31 -6.58 -6.85
C ALA A 57 14.18 -5.98 -7.97
N HIS A 58 14.24 -4.65 -8.04
CA HIS A 58 15.09 -3.94 -8.99
C HIS A 58 16.58 -4.28 -8.79
N ALA A 59 17.05 -4.28 -7.55
CA ALA A 59 18.45 -4.56 -7.22
C ALA A 59 18.92 -5.95 -7.65
N ILE A 60 18.01 -6.95 -7.67
CA ILE A 60 18.33 -8.33 -8.11
C ILE A 60 17.84 -8.62 -9.54
N GLY A 61 17.33 -7.63 -10.27
CA GLY A 61 16.84 -7.78 -11.63
C GLY A 61 15.59 -8.66 -11.76
N LYS A 62 14.74 -8.69 -10.73
CA LYS A 62 13.51 -9.49 -10.70
C LYS A 62 12.29 -8.60 -10.92
N ASP A 63 11.28 -9.13 -11.62
CA ASP A 63 10.00 -8.44 -11.76
C ASP A 63 9.33 -8.24 -10.38
N PRO A 64 8.77 -7.05 -10.07
CA PRO A 64 8.13 -6.77 -8.80
C PRO A 64 6.96 -7.69 -8.44
N LEU A 65 6.17 -8.13 -9.43
CA LEU A 65 5.08 -9.10 -9.20
C LEU A 65 5.66 -10.47 -8.87
N ASP A 66 6.63 -10.96 -9.66
CA ASP A 66 7.28 -12.24 -9.44
C ASP A 66 8.01 -12.30 -8.09
N MET A 67 8.62 -11.18 -7.68
CA MET A 67 9.23 -11.05 -6.35
C MET A 67 8.20 -11.29 -5.26
N ARG A 68 7.06 -10.58 -5.30
CA ARG A 68 5.97 -10.72 -4.33
C ARG A 68 5.38 -12.12 -4.32
N LEU A 69 5.08 -12.67 -5.50
CA LEU A 69 4.50 -14.02 -5.61
C LEU A 69 5.43 -15.11 -5.10
N SER A 70 6.74 -14.92 -5.21
CA SER A 70 7.72 -15.90 -4.68
C SER A 70 7.82 -15.87 -3.16
N MET A 71 7.41 -14.79 -2.52
CA MET A 71 7.42 -14.62 -1.06
C MET A 71 6.04 -14.84 -0.41
N LEU A 72 5.01 -15.11 -1.19
CA LEU A 72 3.67 -15.41 -0.71
C LEU A 72 3.37 -16.89 -0.98
N SER A 73 3.87 -17.76 -0.10
CA SER A 73 3.64 -19.20 -0.24
C SER A 73 2.15 -19.55 -0.04
N ALA A 74 1.75 -20.70 -0.61
CA ALA A 74 0.35 -21.15 -0.53
C ALA A 74 -0.13 -21.38 0.91
N THR A 75 0.77 -21.72 1.82
CA THR A 75 0.46 -21.97 3.23
C THR A 75 0.53 -20.71 4.08
N GLY A 76 1.14 -19.65 3.57
CA GLY A 76 1.29 -18.35 4.20
C GLY A 76 1.94 -18.41 5.58
N LYS A 77 3.00 -17.66 5.78
CA LYS A 77 3.47 -17.40 7.12
C LYS A 77 2.51 -16.43 7.77
N ASN A 78 1.79 -16.91 8.76
CA ASN A 78 0.99 -16.03 9.59
C ASN A 78 1.91 -15.23 10.50
N VAL A 79 1.97 -13.94 10.27
CA VAL A 79 2.68 -13.00 11.11
C VAL A 79 1.69 -12.37 12.07
N GLY A 80 2.04 -12.32 13.35
CA GLY A 80 1.17 -11.75 14.37
C GLY A 80 0.24 -12.76 15.07
N THR A 81 -0.71 -12.25 15.83
CA THR A 81 -1.70 -13.00 16.57
C THR A 81 -3.08 -12.94 15.91
N PRO A 82 -3.97 -13.95 16.11
CA PRO A 82 -5.34 -13.83 15.64
C PRO A 82 -6.00 -12.52 16.10
N PRO A 83 -6.84 -11.87 15.24
CA PRO A 83 -7.34 -12.33 13.95
C PRO A 83 -6.39 -12.09 12.76
N ASN A 84 -5.21 -11.52 13.00
CA ASN A 84 -4.27 -11.09 11.97
C ASN A 84 -3.61 -12.23 11.18
N THR A 85 -3.89 -13.47 11.54
CA THR A 85 -3.23 -14.65 10.99
C THR A 85 -4.11 -15.47 10.03
N VAL A 86 -5.31 -15.00 9.70
CA VAL A 86 -6.30 -15.81 8.99
C VAL A 86 -6.10 -15.72 7.47
N GLY A 87 -5.47 -16.75 6.89
CA GLY A 87 -5.44 -17.02 5.44
C GLY A 87 -4.81 -15.91 4.57
N GLY A 88 -4.00 -15.02 5.17
CA GLY A 88 -3.61 -13.76 4.58
C GLY A 88 -2.75 -13.87 3.33
N ALA A 89 -1.71 -14.72 3.35
CA ALA A 89 -0.79 -14.83 2.21
C ALA A 89 -1.48 -15.30 0.93
N ASN A 90 -2.36 -16.31 1.02
CA ASN A 90 -3.12 -16.79 -0.14
C ASN A 90 -4.07 -15.73 -0.69
N ARG A 91 -4.76 -15.01 0.19
CA ARG A 91 -5.73 -13.99 -0.22
C ARG A 91 -5.02 -12.79 -0.83
N LEU A 92 -3.90 -12.36 -0.26
CA LEU A 92 -3.07 -11.30 -0.81
C LEU A 92 -2.46 -11.71 -2.17
N ARG A 93 -1.96 -12.95 -2.28
CA ARG A 93 -1.50 -13.53 -3.54
C ARG A 93 -2.58 -13.51 -4.62
N ASN A 94 -3.80 -13.91 -4.28
CA ASN A 94 -4.92 -13.91 -5.22
C ASN A 94 -5.27 -12.49 -5.67
N ALA A 95 -5.28 -11.51 -4.75
CA ALA A 95 -5.50 -10.11 -5.11
C ALA A 95 -4.44 -9.60 -6.11
N LEU A 96 -3.16 -9.94 -5.90
CA LEU A 96 -2.07 -9.61 -6.83
C LEU A 96 -2.31 -10.20 -8.23
N VAL A 97 -2.60 -11.50 -8.31
CA VAL A 97 -2.83 -12.20 -9.59
C VAL A 97 -4.03 -11.60 -10.32
N VAL A 98 -5.12 -11.31 -9.61
CA VAL A 98 -6.33 -10.72 -10.20
C VAL A 98 -6.07 -9.29 -10.69
N ALA A 99 -5.41 -8.45 -9.88
CA ALA A 99 -5.09 -7.08 -10.27
C ALA A 99 -4.16 -7.05 -11.50
N ALA A 100 -3.08 -7.84 -11.48
CA ALA A 100 -2.13 -7.95 -12.58
C ALA A 100 -2.81 -8.42 -13.87
N GLY A 101 -3.61 -9.49 -13.81
CA GLY A 101 -4.33 -10.02 -14.96
C GLY A 101 -5.33 -9.02 -15.54
N LYS A 102 -6.09 -8.31 -14.70
CA LYS A 102 -7.06 -7.29 -15.14
C LYS A 102 -6.39 -6.04 -15.74
N ALA A 103 -5.23 -5.66 -15.23
CA ALA A 103 -4.45 -4.55 -15.78
C ALA A 103 -3.72 -4.91 -17.07
N GLY A 104 -3.42 -6.20 -17.29
CA GLY A 104 -2.50 -6.68 -18.32
C GLY A 104 -1.04 -6.41 -17.95
N TYR A 105 -0.71 -6.47 -16.66
CA TYR A 105 0.65 -6.23 -16.15
C TYR A 105 1.65 -7.18 -16.82
N GLY A 106 2.75 -6.62 -17.31
CA GLY A 106 3.82 -7.39 -17.97
C GLY A 106 3.50 -7.91 -19.37
N VAL A 107 2.23 -7.83 -19.85
CA VAL A 107 1.82 -8.35 -21.17
C VAL A 107 1.22 -7.29 -22.07
N LYS A 108 0.60 -6.25 -21.52
CA LYS A 108 0.06 -5.13 -22.28
C LYS A 108 1.19 -4.26 -22.83
N PRO A 109 1.26 -4.01 -24.16
CA PRO A 109 2.20 -3.02 -24.69
C PRO A 109 1.93 -1.65 -24.09
N MET A 110 2.98 -1.01 -23.60
CA MET A 110 2.87 0.32 -22.99
C MET A 110 3.31 1.40 -23.98
N PRO A 111 2.64 2.57 -23.99
CA PRO A 111 3.12 3.73 -24.72
C PRO A 111 4.51 4.18 -24.22
N ALA A 112 5.21 4.97 -25.03
CA ALA A 112 6.49 5.54 -24.61
C ALA A 112 6.34 6.30 -23.28
N ASN A 113 7.35 6.24 -22.44
CA ASN A 113 7.42 6.89 -21.12
C ASN A 113 6.25 6.50 -20.18
N THR A 114 5.66 5.35 -20.40
CA THR A 114 4.56 4.83 -19.59
C THR A 114 4.90 3.44 -19.09
N ALA A 115 4.66 3.19 -17.81
CA ALA A 115 4.91 1.90 -17.18
C ALA A 115 3.79 1.56 -16.17
N MET A 116 3.79 0.32 -15.72
CA MET A 116 2.91 -0.13 -14.65
C MET A 116 3.73 -0.43 -13.41
N GLY A 117 3.27 0.06 -12.25
CA GLY A 117 3.70 -0.37 -10.92
C GLY A 117 2.63 -1.24 -10.27
N ILE A 118 3.05 -2.14 -9.36
CA ILE A 118 2.15 -3.02 -8.62
C ILE A 118 2.51 -3.04 -7.14
N ALA A 119 1.50 -2.97 -6.29
CA ALA A 119 1.66 -3.06 -4.85
C ALA A 119 0.53 -3.87 -4.23
N ALA A 120 0.76 -4.37 -3.02
CA ALA A 120 -0.24 -5.10 -2.26
C ALA A 120 -0.29 -4.61 -0.81
N VAL A 121 -1.47 -4.68 -0.22
CA VAL A 121 -1.67 -4.31 1.18
C VAL A 121 -2.71 -5.21 1.83
N ALA A 122 -2.45 -5.59 3.06
CA ALA A 122 -3.45 -6.21 3.91
C ALA A 122 -3.73 -5.30 5.10
N SER A 123 -4.98 -5.12 5.41
CA SER A 123 -5.41 -4.37 6.59
C SER A 123 -6.40 -5.19 7.38
N GLN A 124 -6.30 -5.10 8.70
CA GLN A 124 -7.13 -5.85 9.62
C GLN A 124 -7.60 -4.94 10.73
N GLU A 125 -8.66 -4.22 10.44
CA GLU A 125 -9.26 -3.33 11.41
C GLU A 125 -10.37 -4.08 12.17
N ARG A 126 -10.26 -4.10 13.49
CA ARG A 126 -11.29 -4.67 14.38
C ARG A 126 -11.68 -6.12 14.06
N GLY A 127 -10.73 -6.92 13.60
CA GLY A 127 -11.00 -8.31 13.22
C GLY A 127 -11.70 -8.50 11.87
N SER A 128 -11.78 -7.45 11.06
CA SER A 128 -12.34 -7.49 9.70
C SER A 128 -11.23 -7.33 8.67
N PRO A 129 -10.53 -8.42 8.32
CA PRO A 129 -9.38 -8.34 7.41
C PRO A 129 -9.82 -8.07 5.96
N SER A 130 -8.98 -7.35 5.23
CA SER A 130 -9.10 -7.16 3.80
C SER A 130 -7.74 -7.25 3.13
N TRP A 131 -7.71 -7.72 1.90
CA TRP A 131 -6.50 -7.86 1.10
C TRP A 131 -6.69 -7.16 -0.24
N THR A 132 -5.77 -6.28 -0.54
CA THR A 132 -5.90 -5.41 -1.71
C THR A 132 -4.61 -5.47 -2.52
N SER A 133 -4.73 -5.47 -3.84
CA SER A 133 -3.64 -5.17 -4.74
C SER A 133 -4.05 -4.09 -5.73
N VAL A 134 -3.10 -3.24 -6.05
CA VAL A 134 -3.27 -2.12 -6.96
C VAL A 134 -2.22 -2.19 -8.06
N VAL A 135 -2.65 -2.02 -9.31
CA VAL A 135 -1.77 -1.74 -10.44
C VAL A 135 -2.04 -0.31 -10.90
N ALA A 136 -1.01 0.50 -10.91
CA ALA A 136 -1.05 1.87 -11.41
C ALA A 136 -0.33 1.96 -12.76
N GLU A 137 -1.00 2.51 -13.78
CA GLU A 137 -0.41 2.87 -15.06
C GLU A 137 -0.03 4.35 -14.99
N VAL A 138 1.26 4.64 -15.09
CA VAL A 138 1.83 5.98 -14.91
C VAL A 138 2.63 6.37 -16.16
N HIS A 139 2.35 7.56 -16.67
CA HIS A 139 3.16 8.23 -17.67
C HIS A 139 4.08 9.25 -16.99
N VAL A 140 5.34 9.30 -17.37
CA VAL A 140 6.28 10.31 -16.89
C VAL A 140 6.67 11.20 -18.06
N ASP A 141 6.48 12.50 -17.92
CA ASP A 141 6.95 13.46 -18.93
C ASP A 141 8.48 13.47 -18.93
N PRO A 142 9.13 13.13 -20.06
CA PRO A 142 10.59 13.04 -20.11
C PRO A 142 11.30 14.39 -19.98
N SER A 143 10.60 15.50 -20.15
CA SER A 143 11.17 16.85 -20.06
C SER A 143 11.12 17.42 -18.66
N SER A 144 10.05 17.16 -17.92
CA SER A 144 9.85 17.68 -16.56
C SER A 144 10.08 16.63 -15.47
N GLY A 145 9.97 15.35 -15.80
CA GLY A 145 9.93 14.25 -14.82
C GLY A 145 8.59 14.09 -14.12
N GLU A 146 7.58 14.89 -14.46
CA GLU A 146 6.29 14.89 -13.80
C GLU A 146 5.48 13.62 -14.10
N PRO A 147 5.01 12.89 -13.07
CA PRO A 147 4.19 11.71 -13.24
C PRO A 147 2.73 12.09 -13.51
N THR A 148 2.09 11.37 -14.40
CA THR A 148 0.65 11.43 -14.65
C THR A 148 0.04 10.05 -14.46
N LEU A 149 -0.88 9.91 -13.54
CA LEU A 149 -1.63 8.69 -13.33
C LEU A 149 -2.67 8.51 -14.44
N LYS A 150 -2.51 7.46 -15.25
CA LYS A 150 -3.41 7.17 -16.39
C LYS A 150 -4.53 6.24 -16.00
N LYS A 151 -4.24 5.24 -15.17
CA LYS A 151 -5.22 4.23 -14.78
C LYS A 151 -4.83 3.58 -13.46
N ILE A 152 -5.81 3.28 -12.64
CA ILE A 152 -5.68 2.41 -11.48
C ILE A 152 -6.56 1.17 -11.68
N THR A 153 -6.00 0.00 -11.43
CA THR A 153 -6.74 -1.26 -11.37
C THR A 153 -6.60 -1.80 -9.95
N VAL A 154 -7.73 -2.01 -9.29
CA VAL A 154 -7.77 -2.51 -7.90
C VAL A 154 -8.42 -3.87 -7.88
N ALA A 155 -7.81 -4.82 -7.19
CA ALA A 155 -8.43 -6.06 -6.76
C ALA A 155 -8.45 -6.10 -5.23
N MET A 156 -9.62 -6.32 -4.65
CA MET A 156 -9.79 -6.33 -3.20
C MET A 156 -10.62 -7.53 -2.76
N ASP A 157 -10.09 -8.28 -1.83
CA ASP A 157 -10.81 -9.34 -1.14
C ASP A 157 -11.27 -8.83 0.23
N ILE A 158 -12.56 -8.67 0.39
CA ILE A 158 -13.23 -8.21 1.61
C ILE A 158 -14.06 -9.32 2.28
N GLY A 159 -13.93 -10.56 1.80
CA GLY A 159 -14.82 -11.65 2.19
C GLY A 159 -16.22 -11.47 1.61
N THR A 160 -17.25 -11.64 2.44
CA THR A 160 -18.64 -11.49 1.99
C THR A 160 -19.03 -10.03 1.90
N ALA A 161 -19.33 -9.58 0.69
CA ALA A 161 -19.85 -8.23 0.47
C ALA A 161 -21.36 -8.19 0.74
N VAL A 162 -21.76 -7.64 1.88
CA VAL A 162 -23.18 -7.47 2.24
C VAL A 162 -23.82 -6.37 1.38
N ASN A 163 -23.09 -5.31 1.09
CA ASN A 163 -23.50 -4.23 0.18
C ASN A 163 -22.41 -4.02 -0.88
N PRO A 164 -22.49 -4.68 -2.05
CA PRO A 164 -21.48 -4.59 -3.09
C PRO A 164 -21.29 -3.18 -3.65
N ASP A 165 -22.37 -2.42 -3.85
CA ASP A 165 -22.31 -1.06 -4.39
C ASP A 165 -21.62 -0.11 -3.42
N GLY A 166 -21.95 -0.20 -2.14
CA GLY A 166 -21.29 0.55 -1.08
C GLY A 166 -19.80 0.20 -0.97
N ALA A 167 -19.46 -1.09 -1.07
CA ALA A 167 -18.08 -1.54 -1.07
C ALA A 167 -17.30 -0.99 -2.28
N LEU A 168 -17.90 -1.04 -3.47
CA LEU A 168 -17.29 -0.49 -4.69
C LEU A 168 -17.03 1.01 -4.57
N ALA A 169 -18.00 1.77 -4.07
CA ALA A 169 -17.86 3.21 -3.84
C ALA A 169 -16.71 3.53 -2.87
N GLN A 170 -16.56 2.74 -1.79
CA GLN A 170 -15.44 2.88 -0.84
C GLN A 170 -14.09 2.56 -1.49
N ILE A 171 -14.00 1.53 -2.32
CA ILE A 171 -12.77 1.16 -3.03
C ILE A 171 -12.36 2.27 -4.00
N GLN A 172 -13.29 2.77 -4.80
CA GLN A 172 -13.04 3.86 -5.74
C GLN A 172 -12.62 5.14 -5.02
N GLY A 173 -13.35 5.54 -3.98
CA GLY A 173 -13.02 6.71 -3.17
C GLY A 173 -11.65 6.57 -2.49
N SER A 174 -11.29 5.38 -2.03
CA SER A 174 -9.97 5.11 -1.44
C SER A 174 -8.83 5.23 -2.44
N ALA A 175 -9.03 4.76 -3.67
CA ALA A 175 -8.05 4.88 -4.74
C ALA A 175 -7.78 6.34 -5.10
N LEU A 176 -8.83 7.15 -5.22
CA LEU A 176 -8.72 8.59 -5.47
C LEU A 176 -8.05 9.34 -4.30
N PHE A 177 -8.46 9.02 -3.08
CA PHE A 177 -7.86 9.61 -1.88
C PHE A 177 -6.36 9.31 -1.76
N GLY A 178 -5.97 8.05 -1.99
CA GLY A 178 -4.56 7.66 -1.99
C GLY A 178 -3.76 8.33 -3.10
N SER A 179 -4.35 8.50 -4.29
CA SER A 179 -3.70 9.19 -5.42
C SER A 179 -3.47 10.67 -5.12
N SER A 180 -4.45 11.35 -4.52
CA SER A 180 -4.33 12.74 -4.09
C SER A 180 -3.17 12.92 -3.12
N ARG A 181 -3.06 12.05 -2.13
CA ARG A 181 -1.98 12.09 -1.13
C ARG A 181 -0.59 11.94 -1.73
N VAL A 182 -0.45 11.11 -2.73
CA VAL A 182 0.86 10.86 -3.37
C VAL A 182 1.25 11.96 -4.34
N LEU A 183 0.28 12.52 -5.08
CA LEU A 183 0.54 13.43 -6.18
C LEU A 183 0.42 14.91 -5.81
N HIS A 184 -0.37 15.25 -4.80
CA HIS A 184 -0.75 16.65 -4.56
C HIS A 184 -0.60 17.11 -3.11
N GLU A 185 -0.77 16.20 -2.14
CA GLU A 185 -0.73 16.62 -0.74
C GLU A 185 0.70 16.77 -0.25
N ASN A 186 1.04 17.98 0.19
CA ASN A 186 2.31 18.30 0.81
C ASN A 186 2.08 19.26 1.98
N VAL A 187 2.54 18.90 3.17
CA VAL A 187 2.46 19.75 4.36
C VAL A 187 3.85 20.30 4.66
N THR A 188 3.97 21.62 4.62
CA THR A 188 5.19 22.35 4.95
C THR A 188 5.02 23.18 6.22
N MET A 189 6.12 23.52 6.86
CA MET A 189 6.11 24.29 8.10
C MET A 189 7.12 25.44 8.03
N THR A 190 6.66 26.64 8.37
CA THR A 190 7.51 27.81 8.51
C THR A 190 7.41 28.36 9.94
N ASN A 191 8.55 28.51 10.61
CA ASN A 191 8.63 29.01 12.00
C ASN A 191 7.70 28.27 12.99
N GLY A 192 7.53 26.95 12.82
CA GLY A 192 6.71 26.10 13.69
C GLY A 192 5.20 26.16 13.41
N SER A 193 4.77 26.85 12.36
CA SER A 193 3.38 26.91 11.90
C SER A 193 3.23 26.17 10.58
N ILE A 194 2.14 25.46 10.40
CA ILE A 194 1.78 24.81 9.12
C ILE A 194 1.41 25.90 8.12
N ASP A 195 2.01 25.83 6.92
CA ASP A 195 1.81 26.82 5.87
C ASP A 195 0.46 26.66 5.15
N GLN A 196 0.04 25.41 4.94
CA GLN A 196 -1.24 25.10 4.30
C GLN A 196 -2.40 25.34 5.26
N GLN A 197 -3.35 26.15 4.83
CA GLN A 197 -4.52 26.50 5.64
C GLN A 197 -5.83 25.90 5.10
N ASN A 198 -5.78 25.26 3.97
CA ASN A 198 -6.91 24.61 3.30
C ASN A 198 -6.38 23.42 2.46
N PHE A 199 -7.25 22.80 1.67
CA PHE A 199 -6.94 21.70 0.74
C PHE A 199 -6.41 22.17 -0.63
N ASP A 200 -5.91 23.35 -0.74
CA ASP A 200 -5.29 23.97 -1.92
C ASP A 200 -3.75 23.81 -1.95
#